data_df0bae27d0958c55e363f6645f980dec
#
_entry.id   df0bae27d0958c55e363f6645f980dec
#
_cell.length_a   1.000
_cell.length_b   1.000
_cell.length_c   1.000
_cell.angle_alpha   90.00
_cell.angle_beta   90.00
_cell.angle_gamma   90.00
#
_symmetry.space_group_name_H-M   'P 1'
#
loop_
_entity.id
_entity.type
_entity.pdbx_description
1 polymer ?
#
loop_
_entity_poly.entity_id
_entity_poly.type
_entity_poly.pdbx_seq_one_letter_code
_entity_poly.pdbx_strand_id
1 'polypeptide(L)'
;MVFVELRAAIVEDNATARTALRGHVMSIANLSVSSYTSGVELKAALRKQNFELLIMDYHLGEGKTGVEWLQSLKEAGFIKPSTGVIFLTSDRSPQVIGRIMDLQPDVLLIKPYTIASLSRQLKHYLYYRDFIKNVLQALDNKQLERAIGVIRSKIQESLALCPKIEILTLRYEKTFAPAILVAMRHAN
;
A
#
# COMPACT_ATOMS: atom_id res chain seq x y z
N MET A 1 -13.07 -19.06 -11.26
CA MET A 1 -12.36 -18.13 -10.36
C MET A 1 -12.53 -16.73 -10.96
N VAL A 2 -13.34 -15.86 -10.39
CA VAL A 2 -13.48 -14.49 -10.87
C VAL A 2 -12.24 -13.75 -10.34
N PHE A 3 -11.27 -13.49 -11.21
CA PHE A 3 -10.16 -12.61 -10.89
C PHE A 3 -10.73 -11.20 -10.78
N VAL A 4 -10.91 -10.72 -9.58
CA VAL A 4 -11.20 -9.29 -9.37
C VAL A 4 -9.93 -8.54 -9.79
N GLU A 5 -10.02 -7.83 -10.90
CA GLU A 5 -8.95 -6.98 -11.38
C GLU A 5 -8.73 -5.86 -10.36
N LEU A 6 -7.56 -5.82 -9.74
CA LEU A 6 -7.21 -4.78 -8.78
C LEU A 6 -6.93 -3.47 -9.53
N ARG A 7 -7.51 -2.38 -9.04
CA ARG A 7 -7.31 -1.05 -9.60
C ARG A 7 -6.16 -0.34 -8.88
N ALA A 8 -5.17 0.08 -9.64
CA ALA A 8 -4.04 0.85 -9.16
C ALA A 8 -4.08 2.28 -9.68
N ALA A 9 -3.74 3.24 -8.83
CA ALA A 9 -3.51 4.62 -9.23
C ALA A 9 -2.02 4.96 -9.09
N ILE A 10 -1.44 5.54 -10.14
CA ILE A 10 -0.08 6.09 -10.14
C ILE A 10 -0.20 7.61 -10.07
N VAL A 11 0.57 8.24 -9.18
CA VAL A 11 0.68 9.70 -9.08
C VAL A 11 2.15 10.08 -9.25
N GLU A 12 2.47 10.72 -10.36
CA GLU A 12 3.82 11.12 -10.76
C GLU A 12 3.68 12.34 -11.68
N ASP A 13 4.29 13.45 -11.36
CA ASP A 13 4.19 14.70 -12.12
C ASP A 13 4.98 14.63 -13.44
N ASN A 14 6.13 13.96 -13.46
CA ASN A 14 6.93 13.81 -14.66
C ASN A 14 6.28 12.86 -15.66
N ALA A 15 5.94 13.35 -16.85
CA ALA A 15 5.23 12.59 -17.89
C ALA A 15 5.98 11.33 -18.33
N THR A 16 7.31 11.43 -18.52
CA THR A 16 8.14 10.30 -18.97
C THR A 16 8.22 9.22 -17.88
N ALA A 17 8.49 9.61 -16.63
CA ALA A 17 8.54 8.70 -15.50
C ALA A 17 7.18 8.03 -15.27
N ARG A 18 6.08 8.79 -15.36
CA ARG A 18 4.71 8.28 -15.22
C ARG A 18 4.37 7.25 -16.28
N THR A 19 4.71 7.52 -17.54
CA THR A 19 4.46 6.59 -18.65
C THR A 19 5.27 5.31 -18.50
N ALA A 20 6.56 5.41 -18.15
CA ALA A 20 7.44 4.27 -17.93
C ALA A 20 6.95 3.42 -16.75
N LEU A 21 6.65 4.05 -15.61
CA LEU A 21 6.15 3.36 -14.43
C LEU A 21 4.84 2.63 -14.72
N ARG A 22 3.90 3.29 -15.42
CA ARG A 22 2.64 2.66 -15.84
C ARG A 22 2.87 1.42 -16.69
N GLY A 23 3.72 1.52 -17.71
CA GLY A 23 4.09 0.39 -18.58
C GLY A 23 4.69 -0.78 -17.78
N HIS A 24 5.61 -0.48 -16.85
CA HIS A 24 6.22 -1.49 -16.00
C HIS A 24 5.20 -2.17 -15.09
N VAL A 25 4.33 -1.42 -14.40
CA VAL A 25 3.32 -1.97 -13.48
C VAL A 25 2.35 -2.88 -14.24
N MET A 26 1.88 -2.45 -15.41
CA MET A 26 0.99 -3.25 -16.26
C MET A 26 1.64 -4.55 -16.78
N SER A 27 2.95 -4.56 -17.01
CA SER A 27 3.69 -5.74 -17.45
C SER A 27 3.95 -6.76 -16.33
N ILE A 28 3.90 -6.32 -15.06
CA ILE A 28 4.24 -7.15 -13.89
C ILE A 28 3.03 -7.92 -13.36
N ALA A 29 1.86 -7.29 -13.37
CA ALA A 29 0.67 -7.81 -12.74
C ALA A 29 -0.58 -7.44 -13.55
N ASN A 30 -1.62 -8.27 -13.45
CA ASN A 30 -2.92 -7.99 -14.04
C ASN A 30 -3.65 -6.94 -13.20
N LEU A 31 -3.28 -5.68 -13.39
CA LEU A 31 -3.83 -4.52 -12.70
C LEU A 31 -4.46 -3.56 -13.71
N SER A 32 -5.61 -3.03 -13.37
CA SER A 32 -6.19 -1.87 -14.05
C SER A 32 -5.49 -0.60 -13.54
N VAL A 33 -4.67 0.02 -14.37
CA VAL A 33 -3.80 1.13 -13.97
C VAL A 33 -4.29 2.45 -14.53
N SER A 34 -4.68 3.36 -13.64
CA SER A 34 -4.91 4.78 -13.93
C SER A 34 -3.72 5.61 -13.48
N SER A 35 -3.39 6.68 -14.19
CA SER A 35 -2.26 7.54 -13.83
C SER A 35 -2.69 9.01 -13.79
N TYR A 36 -2.13 9.74 -12.84
CA TYR A 36 -2.47 11.12 -12.50
C TYR A 36 -1.19 11.95 -12.39
N THR A 37 -1.30 13.24 -12.72
CA THR A 37 -0.17 14.17 -12.66
C THR A 37 0.00 14.79 -11.27
N SER A 38 -1.05 14.77 -10.46
CA SER A 38 -1.08 15.47 -9.18
C SER A 38 -2.03 14.81 -8.18
N GLY A 39 -1.87 15.16 -6.91
CA GLY A 39 -2.79 14.75 -5.85
C GLY A 39 -4.20 15.33 -6.01
N VAL A 40 -4.35 16.47 -6.73
CA VAL A 40 -5.66 17.05 -7.05
C VAL A 40 -6.43 16.13 -7.98
N GLU A 41 -5.79 15.66 -9.04
CA GLU A 41 -6.39 14.71 -9.99
C GLU A 41 -6.75 13.38 -9.31
N LEU A 42 -5.83 12.85 -8.48
CA LEU A 42 -6.11 11.66 -7.67
C LEU A 42 -7.33 11.86 -6.78
N LYS A 43 -7.43 12.99 -6.07
CA LYS A 43 -8.59 13.30 -5.20
C LYS A 43 -9.90 13.35 -5.98
N ALA A 44 -9.89 13.94 -7.18
CA ALA A 44 -11.05 13.97 -8.05
C ALA A 44 -11.47 12.57 -8.53
N ALA A 45 -10.50 11.68 -8.80
CA ALA A 45 -10.74 10.30 -9.18
C ALA A 45 -11.28 9.47 -8.01
N LEU A 46 -10.74 9.65 -6.79
CA LEU A 46 -11.19 8.95 -5.57
C LEU A 46 -12.63 9.27 -5.18
N ARG A 47 -13.19 10.40 -5.62
CA ARG A 47 -14.62 10.70 -5.47
C ARG A 47 -15.53 9.82 -6.34
N LYS A 48 -14.99 9.25 -7.40
CA LYS A 48 -15.75 8.48 -8.39
C LYS A 48 -15.52 6.98 -8.28
N GLN A 49 -14.34 6.58 -7.82
CA GLN A 49 -13.94 5.17 -7.71
C GLN A 49 -12.93 4.94 -6.60
N ASN A 50 -12.85 3.70 -6.11
CA ASN A 50 -11.81 3.30 -5.16
C ASN A 50 -10.63 2.67 -5.91
N PHE A 51 -9.46 2.81 -5.33
CA PHE A 51 -8.26 2.11 -5.75
C PHE A 51 -7.79 1.18 -4.64
N GLU A 52 -7.36 -0.01 -5.02
CA GLU A 52 -6.81 -1.00 -4.10
C GLU A 52 -5.32 -0.78 -3.86
N LEU A 53 -4.65 -0.03 -4.76
CA LEU A 53 -3.23 0.29 -4.67
C LEU A 53 -2.97 1.73 -5.14
N LEU A 54 -2.24 2.49 -4.34
CA LEU A 54 -1.69 3.79 -4.72
C LEU A 54 -0.18 3.67 -4.86
N ILE A 55 0.37 4.13 -5.97
CA ILE A 55 1.81 4.26 -6.21
C ILE A 55 2.08 5.75 -6.37
N MET A 56 2.77 6.35 -5.41
CA MET A 56 2.92 7.80 -5.32
C MET A 56 4.39 8.20 -5.31
N ASP A 57 4.74 9.18 -6.15
CA ASP A 57 6.02 9.86 -5.96
C ASP A 57 5.95 10.79 -4.74
N TYR A 58 7.07 10.91 -4.06
CA TYR A 58 7.22 11.89 -2.99
C TYR A 58 7.16 13.33 -3.51
N HIS A 59 7.85 13.62 -4.60
CA HIS A 59 7.83 14.93 -5.26
C HIS A 59 6.74 14.97 -6.32
N LEU A 60 5.74 15.83 -6.13
CA LEU A 60 4.61 16.00 -7.05
C LEU A 60 4.56 17.43 -7.59
N GLY A 61 5.70 17.98 -7.98
CA GLY A 61 5.83 19.33 -8.50
C GLY A 61 5.73 20.40 -7.41
N GLU A 62 5.23 21.58 -7.79
CA GLU A 62 5.00 22.68 -6.85
C GLU A 62 3.80 22.39 -5.94
N GLY A 63 3.94 22.69 -4.65
CA GLY A 63 2.88 22.56 -3.66
C GLY A 63 3.10 21.38 -2.71
N LYS A 64 2.04 20.59 -2.48
CA LYS A 64 2.08 19.49 -1.52
C LYS A 64 2.88 18.29 -2.03
N THR A 65 3.71 17.72 -1.16
CA THR A 65 4.39 16.44 -1.39
C THR A 65 3.40 15.27 -1.44
N GLY A 66 3.84 14.11 -1.96
CA GLY A 66 3.04 12.88 -1.92
C GLY A 66 2.63 12.47 -0.51
N VAL A 67 3.49 12.71 0.50
CA VAL A 67 3.21 12.47 1.92
C VAL A 67 2.05 13.36 2.40
N GLU A 68 2.11 14.65 2.14
CA GLU A 68 1.05 15.60 2.54
C GLU A 68 -0.27 15.33 1.82
N TRP A 69 -0.21 14.91 0.56
CA TRP A 69 -1.39 14.46 -0.16
C TRP A 69 -1.99 13.20 0.44
N LEU A 70 -1.17 12.16 0.69
CA LEU A 70 -1.67 10.92 1.29
C LEU A 70 -2.30 11.17 2.66
N GLN A 71 -1.65 12.00 3.51
CA GLN A 71 -2.19 12.38 4.81
C GLN A 71 -3.55 13.08 4.66
N SER A 72 -3.64 14.11 3.81
CA SER A 72 -4.89 14.82 3.55
C SER A 72 -6.01 13.90 3.03
N LEU A 73 -5.67 12.90 2.21
CA LEU A 73 -6.63 11.95 1.67
C LEU A 73 -7.09 10.92 2.73
N LYS A 74 -6.19 10.49 3.62
CA LYS A 74 -6.53 9.64 4.78
C LYS A 74 -7.47 10.37 5.73
N GLU A 75 -7.14 11.59 6.13
CA GLU A 75 -7.96 12.44 7.02
C GLU A 75 -9.35 12.72 6.43
N ALA A 76 -9.43 12.90 5.12
CA ALA A 76 -10.69 13.10 4.41
C ALA A 76 -11.50 11.81 4.16
N GLY A 77 -11.01 10.64 4.61
CA GLY A 77 -11.70 9.36 4.48
C GLY A 77 -11.72 8.75 3.07
N PHE A 78 -10.86 9.25 2.15
CA PHE A 78 -10.77 8.71 0.79
C PHE A 78 -9.94 7.42 0.72
N ILE A 79 -9.09 7.16 1.71
CA ILE A 79 -8.20 6.00 1.74
C ILE A 79 -8.74 4.99 2.74
N LYS A 80 -9.04 3.80 2.25
CA LYS A 80 -9.53 2.68 3.07
C LYS A 80 -8.35 1.97 3.76
N PRO A 81 -8.58 1.29 4.89
CA PRO A 81 -7.56 0.42 5.50
C PRO A 81 -6.99 -0.63 4.54
N SER A 82 -7.80 -1.10 3.59
CA SER A 82 -7.38 -2.07 2.57
C SER A 82 -6.60 -1.46 1.41
N THR A 83 -6.53 -0.13 1.28
CA THR A 83 -5.79 0.52 0.21
C THR A 83 -4.30 0.45 0.49
N GLY A 84 -3.56 -0.28 -0.35
CA GLY A 84 -2.11 -0.33 -0.26
C GLY A 84 -1.45 0.93 -0.78
N VAL A 85 -0.28 1.24 -0.22
CA VAL A 85 0.49 2.44 -0.58
C VAL A 85 1.94 2.07 -0.85
N ILE A 86 2.41 2.39 -2.04
CA ILE A 86 3.81 2.31 -2.44
C ILE A 86 4.32 3.73 -2.68
N PHE A 87 5.37 4.11 -1.96
CA PHE A 87 6.07 5.36 -2.23
C PHE A 87 7.29 5.16 -3.11
N LEU A 88 7.49 6.12 -4.02
CA LEU A 88 8.70 6.26 -4.82
C LEU A 88 9.37 7.58 -4.43
N THR A 89 10.69 7.60 -4.32
CA THR A 89 11.44 8.83 -4.08
C THR A 89 12.86 8.74 -4.62
N SER A 90 13.38 9.84 -5.14
CA SER A 90 14.81 10.00 -5.44
C SER A 90 15.59 10.55 -4.24
N ASP A 91 14.89 11.12 -3.28
CA ASP A 91 15.49 11.70 -2.08
C ASP A 91 15.79 10.61 -1.04
N ARG A 92 17.05 10.54 -0.64
CA ARG A 92 17.57 9.56 0.34
C ARG A 92 17.84 10.19 1.70
N SER A 93 17.46 11.45 1.89
CA SER A 93 17.69 12.13 3.16
C SER A 93 16.90 11.45 4.28
N PRO A 94 17.48 11.31 5.49
CA PRO A 94 16.78 10.72 6.62
C PRO A 94 15.46 11.40 6.93
N GLN A 95 15.37 12.69 6.69
CA GLN A 95 14.17 13.51 6.92
C GLN A 95 13.02 13.09 6.00
N VAL A 96 13.29 12.92 4.69
CA VAL A 96 12.28 12.48 3.72
C VAL A 96 11.88 11.04 3.96
N ILE A 97 12.86 10.15 4.17
CA ILE A 97 12.58 8.75 4.48
C ILE A 97 11.75 8.62 5.76
N GLY A 98 12.11 9.37 6.82
CA GLY A 98 11.35 9.41 8.07
C GLY A 98 9.89 9.82 7.86
N ARG A 99 9.65 10.93 7.15
CA ARG A 99 8.28 11.40 6.85
C ARG A 99 7.45 10.36 6.07
N ILE A 100 8.07 9.67 5.12
CA ILE A 100 7.39 8.60 4.38
C ILE A 100 7.06 7.45 5.32
N MET A 101 8.02 7.01 6.14
CA MET A 101 7.83 5.88 7.05
C MET A 101 6.83 6.16 8.18
N ASP A 102 6.66 7.42 8.60
CA ASP A 102 5.63 7.83 9.56
C ASP A 102 4.21 7.54 9.06
N LEU A 103 3.99 7.53 7.73
CA LEU A 103 2.72 7.16 7.12
C LEU A 103 2.52 5.65 6.95
N GLN A 104 3.53 4.85 7.31
CA GLN A 104 3.53 3.39 7.24
C GLN A 104 3.10 2.84 5.87
N PRO A 105 3.84 3.18 4.79
CA PRO A 105 3.54 2.63 3.47
C PRO A 105 3.84 1.12 3.46
N ASP A 106 3.17 0.39 2.57
CA ASP A 106 3.43 -1.04 2.38
C ASP A 106 4.80 -1.28 1.73
N VAL A 107 5.22 -0.38 0.84
CA VAL A 107 6.52 -0.44 0.17
C VAL A 107 7.09 0.97 -0.01
N LEU A 108 8.40 1.10 0.19
CA LEU A 108 9.19 2.26 -0.20
C LEU A 108 10.25 1.83 -1.22
N LEU A 109 10.26 2.46 -2.38
CA LEU A 109 11.25 2.27 -3.43
C LEU A 109 12.05 3.55 -3.67
N ILE A 110 13.37 3.42 -3.65
CA ILE A 110 14.29 4.53 -3.94
C ILE A 110 14.62 4.52 -5.44
N LYS A 111 14.44 5.67 -6.10
CA LYS A 111 14.87 5.89 -7.49
C LYS A 111 16.40 6.11 -7.55
N PRO A 112 17.09 5.65 -8.60
CA PRO A 112 16.58 4.79 -9.67
C PRO A 112 16.36 3.36 -9.20
N TYR A 113 15.29 2.74 -9.66
CA TYR A 113 14.99 1.33 -9.45
C TYR A 113 15.06 0.55 -10.76
N THR A 114 15.28 -0.75 -10.68
CA THR A 114 15.20 -1.64 -11.85
C THR A 114 13.79 -2.22 -11.98
N ILE A 115 13.40 -2.63 -13.20
CA ILE A 115 12.13 -3.34 -13.42
C ILE A 115 12.07 -4.60 -12.56
N ALA A 116 13.20 -5.31 -12.41
CA ALA A 116 13.28 -6.50 -11.56
C ALA A 116 13.01 -6.19 -10.08
N SER A 117 13.55 -5.09 -9.54
CA SER A 117 13.30 -4.69 -8.15
C SER A 117 11.84 -4.26 -7.93
N LEU A 118 11.27 -3.48 -8.84
CA LEU A 118 9.85 -3.10 -8.82
C LEU A 118 8.96 -4.34 -8.89
N SER A 119 9.25 -5.26 -9.82
CA SER A 119 8.51 -6.51 -9.99
C SER A 119 8.51 -7.36 -8.73
N ARG A 120 9.69 -7.52 -8.11
CA ARG A 120 9.82 -8.30 -6.87
C ARG A 120 8.99 -7.70 -5.74
N GLN A 121 9.08 -6.38 -5.53
CA GLN A 121 8.35 -5.70 -4.46
C GLN A 121 6.84 -5.72 -4.70
N LEU A 122 6.40 -5.45 -5.94
CA LEU A 122 4.98 -5.45 -6.29
C LEU A 122 4.36 -6.85 -6.17
N LYS A 123 5.04 -7.89 -6.67
CA LYS A 123 4.57 -9.29 -6.53
C LYS A 123 4.51 -9.72 -5.07
N HIS A 124 5.50 -9.34 -4.27
CA HIS A 124 5.53 -9.61 -2.84
C HIS A 124 4.36 -8.95 -2.13
N TYR A 125 4.14 -7.64 -2.38
CA TYR A 125 2.99 -6.92 -1.86
C TYR A 125 1.66 -7.59 -2.24
N LEU A 126 1.44 -7.91 -3.52
CA LEU A 126 0.20 -8.54 -4.01
C LEU A 126 -0.04 -9.91 -3.37
N TYR A 127 1.01 -10.71 -3.18
CA TYR A 127 0.93 -11.99 -2.48
C TYR A 127 0.45 -11.83 -1.03
N TYR A 128 1.06 -10.91 -0.29
CA TYR A 128 0.64 -10.65 1.10
C TYR A 128 -0.77 -10.07 1.18
N ARG A 129 -1.11 -9.15 0.29
CA ARG A 129 -2.44 -8.59 0.20
C ARG A 129 -3.51 -9.67 -0.01
N ASP A 130 -3.29 -10.61 -0.91
CA ASP A 130 -4.22 -11.74 -1.12
C ASP A 130 -4.31 -12.62 0.12
N PHE A 131 -3.19 -12.90 0.77
CA PHE A 131 -3.14 -13.68 1.99
C PHE A 131 -3.98 -13.06 3.14
N ILE A 132 -3.97 -11.74 3.28
CA ILE A 132 -4.69 -11.01 4.35
C ILE A 132 -6.00 -10.38 3.89
N LYS A 133 -6.49 -10.70 2.69
CA LYS A 133 -7.66 -10.04 2.10
C LYS A 133 -8.91 -10.04 2.99
N ASN A 134 -9.15 -11.14 3.71
CA ASN A 134 -10.31 -11.25 4.62
C ASN A 134 -10.17 -10.32 5.84
N VAL A 135 -8.94 -10.10 6.30
CA VAL A 135 -8.63 -9.11 7.36
C VAL A 135 -8.90 -7.71 6.85
N LEU A 136 -8.39 -7.39 5.66
CA LEU A 136 -8.57 -6.07 5.04
C LEU A 136 -10.05 -5.76 4.82
N GLN A 137 -10.84 -6.74 4.34
CA GLN A 137 -12.29 -6.59 4.19
C GLN A 137 -13.01 -6.35 5.53
N ALA A 138 -12.60 -7.05 6.58
CA ALA A 138 -13.18 -6.84 7.90
C ALA A 138 -12.85 -5.44 8.45
N LEU A 139 -11.63 -4.94 8.22
CA LEU A 139 -11.22 -3.58 8.60
C LEU A 139 -11.98 -2.51 7.82
N ASP A 140 -12.15 -2.67 6.51
CA ASP A 140 -12.94 -1.75 5.67
C ASP A 140 -14.40 -1.65 6.16
N ASN A 141 -14.95 -2.75 6.68
CA ASN A 141 -16.29 -2.83 7.23
C ASN A 141 -16.37 -2.47 8.73
N LYS A 142 -15.26 -2.00 9.32
CA LYS A 142 -15.16 -1.68 10.76
C LYS A 142 -15.48 -2.86 11.69
N GLN A 143 -15.29 -4.10 11.21
CA GLN A 143 -15.54 -5.35 11.94
C GLN A 143 -14.26 -5.82 12.65
N LEU A 144 -13.85 -5.08 13.68
CA LEU A 144 -12.56 -5.27 14.36
C LEU A 144 -12.41 -6.67 14.96
N GLU A 145 -13.42 -7.16 15.67
CA GLU A 145 -13.41 -8.51 16.29
C GLU A 145 -13.24 -9.60 15.24
N ARG A 146 -13.90 -9.45 14.08
CA ARG A 146 -13.75 -10.37 12.96
C ARG A 146 -12.33 -10.31 12.39
N ALA A 147 -11.75 -9.12 12.21
CA ALA A 147 -10.38 -8.97 11.75
C ALA A 147 -9.39 -9.68 12.69
N ILE A 148 -9.53 -9.48 14.00
CA ILE A 148 -8.71 -10.13 15.03
C ILE A 148 -8.86 -11.66 14.96
N GLY A 149 -10.09 -12.17 14.85
CA GLY A 149 -10.36 -13.60 14.72
C GLY A 149 -9.68 -14.23 13.51
N VAL A 150 -9.76 -13.58 12.35
CA VAL A 150 -9.10 -14.05 11.12
C VAL A 150 -7.58 -14.03 11.26
N ILE A 151 -7.00 -12.99 11.88
CA ILE A 151 -5.56 -12.92 12.14
C ILE A 151 -5.12 -14.08 13.03
N ARG A 152 -5.82 -14.33 14.13
CA ARG A 152 -5.49 -15.44 15.04
C ARG A 152 -5.54 -16.79 14.34
N SER A 153 -6.58 -17.05 13.53
CA SER A 153 -6.68 -18.28 12.73
C SER A 153 -5.50 -18.43 11.77
N LYS A 154 -5.13 -17.36 11.06
CA LYS A 154 -4.01 -17.36 10.12
C LYS A 154 -2.66 -17.61 10.80
N ILE A 155 -2.45 -17.06 11.98
CA ILE A 155 -1.25 -17.32 12.78
C ILE A 155 -1.19 -18.79 13.18
N GLN A 156 -2.30 -19.37 13.68
CA GLN A 156 -2.36 -20.78 14.06
C GLN A 156 -2.12 -21.72 12.87
N GLU A 157 -2.73 -21.44 11.70
CA GLU A 157 -2.48 -22.19 10.48
C GLU A 157 -1.00 -22.15 10.09
N SER A 158 -0.38 -20.97 10.18
CA SER A 158 1.04 -20.80 9.84
C SER A 158 1.96 -21.52 10.82
N LEU A 159 1.66 -21.49 12.11
CA LEU A 159 2.41 -22.22 13.15
C LEU A 159 2.28 -23.74 13.02
N ALA A 160 1.11 -24.24 12.61
CA ALA A 160 0.88 -25.66 12.38
C ALA A 160 1.65 -26.21 11.17
N LEU A 161 1.91 -25.37 10.15
CA LEU A 161 2.59 -25.76 8.91
C LEU A 161 4.11 -25.69 8.99
N CYS A 162 4.68 -25.01 9.99
CA CYS A 162 6.13 -24.84 10.06
C CYS A 162 6.66 -24.59 11.48
N PRO A 163 7.23 -25.61 12.15
CA PRO A 163 7.82 -25.48 13.49
C PRO A 163 9.04 -24.53 13.59
N LYS A 164 9.53 -24.00 12.45
CA LYS A 164 10.65 -23.04 12.39
C LYS A 164 10.21 -21.57 12.32
N ILE A 165 8.93 -21.28 12.60
CA ILE A 165 8.31 -19.97 12.34
C ILE A 165 8.46 -18.96 13.51
N GLU A 166 9.23 -19.19 14.55
CA GLU A 166 9.57 -18.12 15.49
C GLU A 166 10.15 -16.88 14.79
N ILE A 167 10.93 -17.09 13.73
CA ILE A 167 11.53 -15.99 12.94
C ILE A 167 10.51 -15.28 12.04
N LEU A 168 9.50 -15.99 11.53
CA LEU A 168 8.44 -15.39 10.71
C LEU A 168 7.39 -14.67 11.57
N THR A 169 7.11 -15.15 12.76
CA THR A 169 6.22 -14.47 13.72
C THR A 169 6.77 -13.09 14.09
N LEU A 170 8.07 -12.97 14.35
CA LEU A 170 8.73 -11.67 14.59
C LEU A 170 8.71 -10.73 13.38
N ARG A 171 8.78 -11.27 12.17
CA ARG A 171 8.58 -10.48 10.94
C ARG A 171 7.11 -10.11 10.74
N TYR A 172 6.21 -11.01 11.06
CA TYR A 172 4.75 -10.79 10.98
C TYR A 172 4.30 -9.74 11.99
N GLU A 173 4.76 -9.79 13.24
CA GLU A 173 4.48 -8.77 14.24
C GLU A 173 4.99 -7.39 13.80
N LYS A 174 6.18 -7.30 13.19
CA LYS A 174 6.69 -6.04 12.63
C LYS A 174 5.90 -5.53 11.41
N THR A 175 5.31 -6.43 10.63
CA THR A 175 4.55 -6.05 9.42
C THR A 175 3.07 -5.77 9.75
N PHE A 176 2.49 -6.45 10.74
CA PHE A 176 1.09 -6.31 11.14
C PHE A 176 0.88 -5.54 12.44
N ALA A 177 1.92 -5.33 13.26
CA ALA A 177 1.84 -4.45 14.42
C ALA A 177 1.27 -3.07 14.08
N PRO A 178 1.58 -2.44 12.93
CA PRO A 178 0.92 -1.20 12.54
C PRO A 178 -0.58 -1.35 12.29
N ALA A 179 -1.03 -2.41 11.62
CA ALA A 179 -2.45 -2.64 11.37
C ALA A 179 -3.22 -2.99 12.67
N ILE A 180 -2.60 -3.76 13.56
CA ILE A 180 -3.13 -4.08 14.88
C ILE A 180 -3.11 -2.84 15.78
N LEU A 181 -2.05 -2.02 15.75
CA LEU A 181 -1.96 -0.76 16.50
C LEU A 181 -2.95 0.29 16.00
N VAL A 182 -3.18 0.39 14.70
CA VAL A 182 -4.24 1.26 14.13
C VAL A 182 -5.61 0.77 14.57
N ALA A 183 -5.85 -0.54 14.53
CA ALA A 183 -7.10 -1.13 15.01
C ALA A 183 -7.31 -0.91 16.53
N MET A 184 -6.26 -0.98 17.34
CA MET A 184 -6.33 -0.72 18.79
C MET A 184 -6.47 0.76 19.15
N ARG A 185 -5.94 1.70 18.35
CA ARG A 185 -6.10 3.14 18.57
C ARG A 185 -7.50 3.68 18.27
N HIS A 186 -8.27 2.98 17.46
CA HIS A 186 -9.66 3.35 17.13
C HIS A 186 -10.70 2.62 18.00
N ALA A 187 -10.26 1.79 18.95
CA ALA A 187 -11.14 1.06 19.88
C ALA A 187 -11.25 1.75 21.26
N ASN A 188 -10.57 2.87 21.48
CA ASN A 188 -10.73 3.81 22.58
C ASN A 188 -11.27 5.14 22.00
#